data_de71b5867da099b8a550e69b600f0dfb
#
_entry.id   de71b5867da099b8a550e69b600f0dfb
#
_cell.length_a   1.000
_cell.length_b   1.000
_cell.length_c   1.000
_cell.angle_alpha   90.00
_cell.angle_beta   90.00
_cell.angle_gamma   90.00
#
_symmetry.space_group_name_H-M   'P 1'
#
loop_
_entity.id
_entity.type
_entity.pdbx_description
1 polymer ?
#
loop_
_entity_poly.entity_id
_entity_poly.type
_entity_poly.pdbx_seq_one_letter_code
_entity_poly.pdbx_strand_id
1 'polypeptide(L)'
;MNENNMNSQQEQQNENIPPFRGLYRHVNISVKALDRIIILCIAVILIVVALELRNPGFTITFDSKGGTDVPSHNQMYGELLEVPEDPTREGYEFTGWYVDSACDILWNIELRTIESDVTLYAGWEKLE
;
A
#
# COMPACT_ATOMS: atom_id res chain seq x y z
N MET A 1 -5.19 4.65 71.83
CA MET A 1 -4.83 5.19 70.49
C MET A 1 -6.08 5.17 69.68
N ASN A 2 -6.59 6.35 69.33
CA ASN A 2 -7.95 6.51 68.78
C ASN A 2 -7.94 6.26 67.28
N GLU A 3 -8.76 5.35 66.81
CA GLU A 3 -9.02 5.06 65.40
C GLU A 3 -9.48 6.32 64.58
N ASN A 4 -10.01 7.34 65.27
CA ASN A 4 -10.41 8.61 64.68
C ASN A 4 -9.24 9.46 64.15
N ASN A 5 -7.99 9.18 64.63
CA ASN A 5 -6.82 9.97 64.20
C ASN A 5 -6.17 9.41 62.92
N MET A 6 -6.39 8.14 62.62
CA MET A 6 -5.92 7.52 61.39
C MET A 6 -6.79 7.88 60.19
N ASN A 7 -8.10 8.03 60.41
CA ASN A 7 -9.04 8.41 59.34
C ASN A 7 -8.84 9.85 58.88
N SER A 8 -8.51 10.75 59.83
CA SER A 8 -8.24 12.17 59.52
C SER A 8 -6.94 12.38 58.72
N GLN A 9 -5.99 11.46 58.84
CA GLN A 9 -4.73 11.52 58.10
C GLN A 9 -4.88 10.97 56.66
N GLN A 10 -5.81 10.05 56.45
CA GLN A 10 -6.09 9.50 55.11
C GLN A 10 -6.95 10.46 54.27
N GLU A 11 -7.85 11.22 54.86
CA GLU A 11 -8.64 12.24 54.15
C GLU A 11 -7.80 13.43 53.71
N GLN A 12 -6.75 13.80 54.48
CA GLN A 12 -5.87 14.91 54.11
C GLN A 12 -4.83 14.57 53.02
N GLN A 13 -4.56 13.28 52.77
CA GLN A 13 -3.65 12.88 51.67
C GLN A 13 -4.31 12.85 50.31
N ASN A 14 -5.65 12.90 50.24
CA ASN A 14 -6.36 12.82 48.98
C ASN A 14 -6.65 14.22 48.36
N GLU A 15 -6.35 15.29 49.09
CA GLU A 15 -6.66 16.67 48.62
C GLU A 15 -5.53 17.34 47.84
N ASN A 16 -4.39 16.67 47.67
CA ASN A 16 -3.20 17.29 47.06
C ASN A 16 -2.79 16.64 45.73
N ILE A 17 -3.74 15.97 45.03
CA ILE A 17 -3.55 15.60 43.63
C ILE A 17 -3.89 16.87 42.82
N PRO A 18 -2.89 17.52 42.20
CA PRO A 18 -3.21 18.68 41.35
C PRO A 18 -4.19 18.20 40.28
N PRO A 19 -5.30 18.93 40.06
CA PRO A 19 -6.21 18.55 39.00
C PRO A 19 -5.40 18.47 37.70
N PHE A 20 -5.44 17.33 37.06
CA PHE A 20 -4.78 17.09 35.78
C PHE A 20 -5.20 18.23 34.83
N ARG A 21 -4.41 19.30 34.80
CA ARG A 21 -4.57 20.40 33.86
C ARG A 21 -4.08 19.92 32.51
N GLY A 22 -4.81 18.92 31.98
CA GLY A 22 -4.56 18.42 30.64
C GLY A 22 -4.86 19.50 29.61
N LEU A 23 -4.27 19.37 28.48
CA LEU A 23 -4.36 20.17 27.25
C LEU A 23 -5.82 20.48 26.81
N TYR A 24 -6.80 19.83 27.42
CA TYR A 24 -8.23 19.82 27.06
C TYR A 24 -9.08 20.87 27.77
N ARG A 25 -8.49 21.82 28.50
CA ARG A 25 -9.24 22.83 29.30
C ARG A 25 -10.11 23.76 28.47
N HIS A 26 -9.92 23.83 27.15
CA HIS A 26 -10.65 24.73 26.26
C HIS A 26 -11.63 24.04 25.32
N VAL A 27 -11.80 22.73 25.43
CA VAL A 27 -12.67 21.97 24.53
C VAL A 27 -13.94 21.58 25.28
N ASN A 28 -14.95 22.44 25.25
CA ASN A 28 -16.30 22.13 25.73
C ASN A 28 -17.08 21.32 24.68
N ILE A 29 -16.54 20.16 24.31
CA ILE A 29 -17.25 19.24 23.40
C ILE A 29 -18.16 18.36 24.25
N SER A 30 -19.46 18.38 23.96
CA SER A 30 -20.39 17.45 24.60
C SER A 30 -20.01 16.00 24.21
N VAL A 31 -20.18 15.05 25.12
CA VAL A 31 -19.88 13.63 24.87
C VAL A 31 -20.53 13.14 23.57
N LYS A 32 -21.77 13.58 23.29
CA LYS A 32 -22.48 13.26 22.04
C LYS A 32 -21.80 13.84 20.78
N ALA A 33 -21.16 15.00 20.89
CA ALA A 33 -20.42 15.59 19.76
C ALA A 33 -19.10 14.85 19.53
N LEU A 34 -18.44 14.41 20.60
CA LEU A 34 -17.22 13.59 20.52
C LEU A 34 -17.51 12.24 19.85
N ASP A 35 -18.60 11.58 20.23
CA ASP A 35 -19.00 10.31 19.61
C ASP A 35 -19.24 10.47 18.10
N ARG A 36 -19.89 11.55 17.68
CA ARG A 36 -20.10 11.83 16.26
C ARG A 36 -18.79 12.05 15.50
N ILE A 37 -17.84 12.76 16.10
CA ILE A 37 -16.51 13.00 15.52
C ILE A 37 -15.77 11.68 15.36
N ILE A 38 -15.79 10.81 16.37
CA ILE A 38 -15.15 9.49 16.33
C ILE A 38 -15.75 8.62 15.23
N ILE A 39 -17.08 8.55 15.14
CA ILE A 39 -17.77 7.79 14.09
C ILE A 39 -17.42 8.32 12.70
N LEU A 40 -17.37 9.63 12.53
CA LEU A 40 -17.00 10.27 11.27
C LEU A 40 -15.54 9.98 10.89
N CYS A 41 -14.62 10.03 11.85
CA CYS A 41 -13.22 9.67 11.63
C CYS A 41 -13.07 8.18 11.22
N ILE A 42 -13.79 7.28 11.90
CA ILE A 42 -13.80 5.86 11.54
C ILE A 42 -14.36 5.65 10.14
N ALA A 43 -15.45 6.33 9.78
CA ALA A 43 -16.03 6.25 8.45
C ALA A 43 -15.06 6.73 7.37
N VAL A 44 -14.34 7.83 7.60
CA VAL A 44 -13.32 8.35 6.68
C VAL A 44 -12.18 7.35 6.52
N ILE A 45 -11.68 6.77 7.62
CA ILE A 45 -10.62 5.75 7.58
C ILE A 45 -11.08 4.54 6.78
N LEU A 46 -12.30 4.05 6.99
CA LEU A 46 -12.84 2.91 6.25
C LEU A 46 -12.98 3.20 4.76
N ILE A 47 -13.37 4.44 4.39
CA ILE A 47 -13.44 4.86 2.98
C ILE A 47 -12.04 4.89 2.36
N VAL A 48 -11.05 5.45 3.05
CA VAL A 48 -9.66 5.49 2.55
C VAL A 48 -9.13 4.07 2.35
N VAL A 49 -9.28 3.20 3.34
CA VAL A 49 -8.88 1.79 3.23
C VAL A 49 -9.60 1.08 2.07
N ALA A 50 -10.90 1.33 1.88
CA ALA A 50 -11.65 0.74 0.77
C ALA A 50 -11.18 1.25 -0.60
N LEU A 51 -10.73 2.50 -0.70
CA LEU A 51 -10.16 3.05 -1.93
C LEU A 51 -8.79 2.44 -2.24
N GLU A 52 -7.93 2.26 -1.24
CA GLU A 52 -6.64 1.58 -1.39
C GLU A 52 -6.79 0.11 -1.82
N LEU A 53 -7.76 -0.61 -1.25
CA LEU A 53 -8.07 -1.99 -1.64
C LEU A 53 -8.61 -2.13 -3.07
N ARG A 54 -9.05 -1.03 -3.69
CA ARG A 54 -9.50 -0.99 -5.08
C ARG A 54 -8.39 -0.66 -6.08
N ASN A 55 -7.21 -0.33 -5.60
CA ASN A 55 -6.09 -0.05 -6.50
C ASN A 55 -5.61 -1.37 -7.13
N PRO A 56 -5.87 -1.60 -8.43
CA PRO A 56 -5.50 -2.86 -9.09
C PRO A 56 -3.98 -2.97 -9.33
N GLY A 57 -3.19 -1.99 -8.87
CA GLY A 57 -1.79 -1.86 -9.22
C GLY A 57 -1.58 -1.27 -10.61
N PHE A 58 -0.41 -1.51 -11.17
CA PHE A 58 -0.04 -1.10 -12.52
C PHE A 58 -0.25 -2.24 -13.51
N THR A 59 -0.69 -1.88 -14.71
CA THR A 59 -0.93 -2.84 -15.78
C THR A 59 0.38 -3.13 -16.52
N ILE A 60 0.74 -4.41 -16.59
CA ILE A 60 1.84 -4.90 -17.39
C ILE A 60 1.27 -5.49 -18.66
N THR A 61 1.62 -4.90 -19.79
CA THR A 61 1.18 -5.35 -21.12
C THR A 61 2.36 -5.98 -21.86
N PHE A 62 2.12 -7.10 -22.51
CA PHE A 62 3.13 -7.80 -23.30
C PHE A 62 2.76 -7.76 -24.79
N ASP A 63 3.66 -7.21 -25.59
CA ASP A 63 3.58 -7.25 -27.05
C ASP A 63 4.53 -8.35 -27.55
N SER A 64 3.97 -9.48 -27.94
CA SER A 64 4.76 -10.63 -28.42
C SER A 64 5.37 -10.44 -29.80
N LYS A 65 5.11 -9.34 -30.50
CA LYS A 65 5.66 -8.99 -31.82
C LYS A 65 5.58 -10.14 -32.84
N GLY A 66 4.44 -10.80 -32.88
CA GLY A 66 4.15 -11.90 -33.79
C GLY A 66 4.47 -13.29 -33.23
N GLY A 67 4.80 -13.41 -31.98
CA GLY A 67 4.79 -14.67 -31.23
C GLY A 67 3.41 -15.01 -30.66
N THR A 68 3.34 -16.06 -29.86
CA THR A 68 2.13 -16.45 -29.12
C THR A 68 1.67 -15.32 -28.21
N ASP A 69 0.36 -15.19 -28.06
CA ASP A 69 -0.23 -14.16 -27.20
C ASP A 69 0.14 -14.38 -25.71
N VAL A 70 0.50 -13.27 -25.04
CA VAL A 70 0.84 -13.25 -23.61
C VAL A 70 -0.15 -12.32 -22.91
N PRO A 71 -0.95 -12.83 -21.97
CA PRO A 71 -1.95 -12.01 -21.30
C PRO A 71 -1.32 -10.92 -20.42
N SER A 72 -1.90 -9.74 -20.46
CA SER A 72 -1.56 -8.66 -19.53
C SER A 72 -2.04 -9.01 -18.13
N HIS A 73 -1.32 -8.55 -17.10
CA HIS A 73 -1.72 -8.68 -15.70
C HIS A 73 -1.36 -7.42 -14.90
N ASN A 74 -1.86 -7.34 -13.68
CA ASN A 74 -1.60 -6.21 -12.81
C ASN A 74 -0.63 -6.62 -11.70
N GLN A 75 0.32 -5.73 -11.40
CA GLN A 75 1.26 -5.87 -10.29
C GLN A 75 1.32 -4.62 -9.43
N MET A 76 1.67 -4.79 -8.17
CA MET A 76 1.74 -3.67 -7.23
C MET A 76 3.03 -2.86 -7.38
N TYR A 77 2.98 -1.61 -6.92
CA TYR A 77 4.17 -0.76 -6.86
C TYR A 77 5.31 -1.42 -6.07
N GLY A 78 6.50 -1.40 -6.64
CA GLY A 78 7.70 -1.90 -5.98
C GLY A 78 7.92 -3.41 -6.08
N GLU A 79 7.02 -4.16 -6.69
CA GLU A 79 7.22 -5.59 -6.98
C GLU A 79 8.15 -5.78 -8.18
N LEU A 80 8.89 -6.88 -8.18
CA LEU A 80 9.63 -7.33 -9.35
C LEU A 80 8.65 -7.92 -10.37
N LEU A 81 8.95 -7.78 -11.66
CA LEU A 81 8.11 -8.32 -12.71
C LEU A 81 7.90 -9.83 -12.53
N GLU A 82 6.65 -10.25 -12.44
CA GLU A 82 6.28 -11.65 -12.59
C GLU A 82 6.37 -12.02 -14.07
N VAL A 83 7.37 -12.85 -14.39
CA VAL A 83 7.69 -13.21 -15.76
C VAL A 83 6.71 -14.26 -16.25
N PRO A 84 5.98 -14.01 -17.34
CA PRO A 84 5.13 -15.02 -17.97
C PRO A 84 5.98 -16.11 -18.64
N GLU A 85 5.33 -17.17 -19.09
CA GLU A 85 5.98 -18.16 -19.95
C GLU A 85 6.48 -17.49 -21.23
N ASP A 86 7.66 -17.91 -21.70
CA ASP A 86 8.26 -17.37 -22.90
C ASP A 86 7.36 -17.60 -24.13
N PRO A 87 7.06 -16.55 -24.89
CA PRO A 87 6.28 -16.71 -26.12
C PRO A 87 7.07 -17.50 -27.17
N THR A 88 6.37 -18.14 -28.07
CA THR A 88 6.97 -18.89 -29.18
C THR A 88 6.64 -18.26 -30.51
N ARG A 89 7.60 -18.32 -31.45
CA ARG A 89 7.43 -17.84 -32.82
C ARG A 89 8.15 -18.74 -33.77
N GLU A 90 7.46 -19.24 -34.80
CA GLU A 90 8.04 -20.17 -35.78
C GLU A 90 9.23 -19.55 -36.50
N GLY A 91 10.37 -20.25 -36.48
CA GLY A 91 11.62 -19.82 -37.11
C GLY A 91 12.40 -18.75 -36.34
N TYR A 92 12.02 -18.47 -35.09
CA TYR A 92 12.68 -17.50 -34.25
C TYR A 92 12.89 -18.02 -32.83
N GLU A 93 13.94 -17.54 -32.18
CA GLU A 93 14.24 -17.76 -30.78
C GLU A 93 13.92 -16.51 -29.97
N PHE A 94 13.30 -16.68 -28.80
CA PHE A 94 12.98 -15.58 -27.91
C PHE A 94 14.24 -15.09 -27.19
N THR A 95 14.52 -13.79 -27.25
CA THR A 95 15.72 -13.20 -26.65
C THR A 95 15.46 -12.46 -25.34
N GLY A 96 14.20 -12.22 -25.00
CA GLY A 96 13.80 -11.55 -23.78
C GLY A 96 12.76 -10.48 -23.98
N TRP A 97 12.37 -9.81 -22.88
CA TRP A 97 11.45 -8.69 -22.87
C TRP A 97 12.19 -7.37 -22.88
N TYR A 98 11.76 -6.44 -23.71
CA TYR A 98 12.38 -5.12 -23.90
C TYR A 98 11.41 -4.01 -23.52
N VAL A 99 11.94 -2.87 -23.04
CA VAL A 99 11.16 -1.69 -22.64
C VAL A 99 10.67 -0.89 -23.83
N ASP A 100 11.41 -0.98 -24.94
CA ASP A 100 11.17 -0.22 -26.16
C ASP A 100 10.81 -1.13 -27.34
N SER A 101 10.03 -0.62 -28.26
CA SER A 101 9.59 -1.36 -29.45
C SER A 101 10.71 -1.67 -30.42
N ALA A 102 11.85 -0.98 -30.34
CA ALA A 102 13.05 -1.28 -31.14
C ALA A 102 13.83 -2.49 -30.59
N CYS A 103 13.54 -2.92 -29.36
CA CYS A 103 14.24 -3.97 -28.64
C CYS A 103 15.73 -3.67 -28.40
N ASP A 104 16.02 -2.43 -28.04
CA ASP A 104 17.37 -1.98 -27.71
C ASP A 104 17.65 -2.08 -26.21
N ILE A 105 16.62 -1.92 -25.37
CA ILE A 105 16.75 -1.86 -23.90
C ILE A 105 16.05 -3.08 -23.27
N LEU A 106 16.86 -4.08 -22.90
CA LEU A 106 16.36 -5.28 -22.23
C LEU A 106 15.79 -4.94 -20.84
N TRP A 107 14.63 -5.48 -20.51
CA TRP A 107 14.09 -5.41 -19.16
C TRP A 107 14.91 -6.26 -18.21
N ASN A 108 15.52 -5.63 -17.21
CA ASN A 108 16.27 -6.38 -16.19
C ASN A 108 15.31 -6.82 -15.07
N ILE A 109 14.93 -8.09 -15.08
CA ILE A 109 13.96 -8.69 -14.17
C ILE A 109 14.42 -8.65 -12.71
N GLU A 110 15.73 -8.73 -12.48
CA GLU A 110 16.28 -8.80 -11.13
C GLU A 110 16.45 -7.43 -10.47
N LEU A 111 16.49 -6.37 -11.25
CA LEU A 111 16.83 -5.03 -10.77
C LEU A 111 15.71 -4.00 -10.92
N ARG A 112 14.75 -4.23 -11.80
CA ARG A 112 13.67 -3.28 -12.07
C ARG A 112 12.39 -3.68 -11.38
N THR A 113 11.87 -2.79 -10.56
CA THR A 113 10.55 -2.88 -9.93
C THR A 113 9.49 -2.17 -10.78
N ILE A 114 8.24 -2.54 -10.57
CA ILE A 114 7.09 -1.91 -11.21
C ILE A 114 6.78 -0.58 -10.50
N GLU A 115 6.83 0.52 -11.24
CA GLU A 115 6.58 1.87 -10.72
C GLU A 115 5.46 2.60 -11.49
N SER A 116 5.07 2.06 -12.63
CA SER A 116 4.02 2.59 -13.50
C SER A 116 3.51 1.51 -14.44
N ASP A 117 2.44 1.80 -15.18
CA ASP A 117 2.05 0.97 -16.30
C ASP A 117 3.19 0.82 -17.29
N VAL A 118 3.43 -0.40 -17.77
CA VAL A 118 4.53 -0.69 -18.67
C VAL A 118 4.06 -1.62 -19.79
N THR A 119 4.56 -1.36 -21.00
CA THR A 119 4.44 -2.29 -22.13
C THR A 119 5.81 -2.88 -22.41
N LEU A 120 5.90 -4.19 -22.43
CA LEU A 120 7.11 -4.94 -22.73
C LEU A 120 6.99 -5.60 -24.09
N TYR A 121 8.05 -5.54 -24.88
CA TYR A 121 8.12 -6.04 -26.25
C TYR A 121 9.00 -7.26 -26.32
N ALA A 122 8.51 -8.31 -26.95
CA ALA A 122 9.30 -9.52 -27.18
C ALA A 122 10.41 -9.27 -28.23
N GLY A 123 11.63 -9.64 -27.88
CA GLY A 123 12.73 -9.68 -28.81
C GLY A 123 12.84 -11.06 -29.47
N TRP A 124 13.22 -11.08 -30.74
CA TRP A 124 13.32 -12.31 -31.54
C TRP A 124 14.61 -12.35 -32.34
N GLU A 125 15.29 -13.46 -32.31
CA GLU A 125 16.41 -13.78 -33.19
C GLU A 125 16.00 -14.87 -34.19
N LYS A 126 16.35 -14.69 -35.45
CA LYS A 126 15.99 -15.65 -36.48
C LYS A 126 16.87 -16.87 -36.37
N LEU A 127 16.25 -18.05 -36.31
CA LEU A 127 16.97 -19.34 -36.41
C LEU A 127 17.49 -19.53 -37.83
N GLU A 128 18.74 -19.92 -37.94
CA GLU A 128 19.37 -20.26 -39.25
C GLU A 128 18.88 -21.60 -39.78
#